data_cc9194adee5388df1c7c55f957c198a6
#
_entry.id   cc9194adee5388df1c7c55f957c198a6
#
_cell.length_a   1.000
_cell.length_b   1.000
_cell.length_c   1.000
_cell.angle_alpha   90.00
_cell.angle_beta   90.00
_cell.angle_gamma   90.00
#
_symmetry.space_group_name_H-M   'P 1'
#
loop_
_entity.id
_entity.type
_entity.pdbx_description
1 polymer ?
#
loop_
_entity_poly.entity_id
_entity_poly.type
_entity_poly.pdbx_seq_one_letter_code
_entity_poly.pdbx_strand_id
1 'polypeptide(L)'
;SRGNHPRLTPKMQFANDYSMNLETFLYWSLADYFKNEKRIAFKIEQSELSYLTIYGKTNRFFHGHQVRFAGGIGGLTIPLYKAIHRWNANIKADYNFMCDKHTYSNPTPDCQCNGSLIGYNPMAVSFGFAYQKPLQSFTLLDSKRGYTIKAPIFCE
;
A
#
# COMPACT_ATOMS: atom_id res chain seq x y z
N SER A 1 5.42 -2.60 2.70
CA SER A 1 5.52 -3.42 1.46
C SER A 1 6.29 -2.62 0.41
N ARG A 2 6.97 -3.32 -0.47
CA ARG A 2 7.84 -2.73 -1.49
C ARG A 2 7.05 -2.30 -2.73
N GLY A 3 7.51 -1.20 -3.36
CA GLY A 3 7.07 -0.79 -4.69
C GLY A 3 7.75 -1.61 -5.80
N ASN A 4 7.16 -1.58 -6.99
CA ASN A 4 7.69 -2.29 -8.16
C ASN A 4 8.72 -1.47 -8.98
N HIS A 5 8.86 -0.17 -8.71
CA HIS A 5 9.80 0.71 -9.43
C HIS A 5 11.25 0.63 -8.92
N PRO A 6 11.53 0.51 -7.61
CA PRO A 6 12.90 0.45 -7.08
C PRO A 6 13.63 -0.87 -7.31
N ARG A 7 13.12 -1.75 -8.17
CA ARG A 7 13.77 -3.02 -8.53
C ARG A 7 15.08 -2.80 -9.25
N LEU A 8 16.04 -3.68 -9.02
CA LEU A 8 17.35 -3.70 -9.69
C LEU A 8 17.36 -4.56 -10.96
N THR A 9 16.23 -5.14 -11.32
CA THR A 9 16.08 -6.01 -12.50
C THR A 9 15.28 -5.31 -13.61
N PRO A 10 15.55 -5.59 -14.90
CA PRO A 10 14.80 -4.99 -16.01
C PRO A 10 13.31 -5.29 -15.99
N LYS A 11 12.94 -6.47 -15.48
CA LYS A 11 11.55 -6.91 -15.31
C LYS A 11 11.32 -7.37 -13.88
N MET A 12 10.08 -7.28 -13.41
CA MET A 12 9.70 -7.77 -12.08
C MET A 12 9.94 -9.28 -11.99
N GLN A 13 10.63 -9.69 -10.93
CA GLN A 13 10.97 -11.09 -10.63
C GLN A 13 10.43 -11.43 -9.24
N PHE A 14 9.24 -11.99 -9.17
CA PHE A 14 8.54 -12.25 -7.90
C PHE A 14 9.36 -13.07 -6.90
N ALA A 15 10.16 -14.04 -7.36
CA ALA A 15 10.95 -14.89 -6.49
C ALA A 15 12.10 -14.13 -5.79
N ASN A 16 12.68 -13.13 -6.44
CA ASN A 16 13.87 -12.42 -5.99
C ASN A 16 13.62 -10.95 -5.64
N ASP A 17 12.37 -10.49 -5.68
CA ASP A 17 12.03 -9.08 -5.51
C ASP A 17 12.53 -8.53 -4.17
N TYR A 18 12.47 -9.33 -3.11
CA TYR A 18 12.94 -8.90 -1.80
C TYR A 18 14.44 -8.50 -1.78
N SER A 19 15.31 -9.30 -2.41
CA SER A 19 16.76 -9.08 -2.42
C SER A 19 17.22 -8.12 -3.53
N MET A 20 16.38 -7.89 -4.54
CA MET A 20 16.70 -7.10 -5.73
C MET A 20 15.88 -5.81 -5.80
N ASN A 21 15.67 -5.16 -4.64
CA ASN A 21 14.85 -3.95 -4.53
C ASN A 21 15.49 -2.94 -3.57
N LEU A 22 15.74 -1.72 -4.06
CA LEU A 22 16.39 -0.65 -3.31
C LEU A 22 15.60 -0.22 -2.07
N GLU A 23 14.26 -0.34 -2.07
CA GLU A 23 13.47 -0.05 -0.87
C GLU A 23 13.76 -1.02 0.27
N THR A 24 14.05 -2.28 -0.03
CA THR A 24 14.47 -3.24 0.99
C THR A 24 15.75 -2.77 1.66
N PHE A 25 16.74 -2.36 0.87
CA PHE A 25 17.99 -1.82 1.38
C PHE A 25 17.77 -0.54 2.21
N LEU A 26 16.92 0.38 1.73
CA LEU A 26 16.56 1.59 2.47
C LEU A 26 15.92 1.26 3.83
N TYR A 27 14.99 0.30 3.88
CA TYR A 27 14.33 -0.07 5.14
C TYR A 27 15.32 -0.69 6.13
N TRP A 28 16.26 -1.50 5.68
CA TRP A 28 17.33 -2.04 6.53
C TRP A 28 18.26 -0.94 7.03
N SER A 29 18.64 -0.01 6.18
CA SER A 29 19.49 1.13 6.56
C SER A 29 18.82 2.01 7.59
N LEU A 30 17.52 2.30 7.45
CA LEU A 30 16.74 3.03 8.43
C LEU A 30 16.62 2.27 9.76
N ALA A 31 16.40 0.97 9.71
CA ALA A 31 16.33 0.14 10.92
C ALA A 31 17.66 0.13 11.67
N ASP A 32 18.78 0.07 10.97
CA ASP A 32 20.11 0.19 11.58
C ASP A 32 20.38 1.58 12.14
N TYR A 33 20.03 2.63 11.39
CA TYR A 33 20.18 4.01 11.84
C TYR A 33 19.43 4.29 13.15
N PHE A 34 18.19 3.78 13.27
CA PHE A 34 17.34 4.00 14.44
C PHE A 34 17.40 2.87 15.47
N LYS A 35 18.35 1.93 15.40
CA LYS A 35 18.41 0.76 16.29
C LYS A 35 18.49 1.08 17.79
N ASN A 36 19.01 2.25 18.14
CA ASN A 36 19.13 2.73 19.53
C ASN A 36 17.93 3.58 19.99
N GLU A 37 17.00 3.94 19.10
CA GLU A 37 15.82 4.73 19.44
C GLU A 37 14.68 3.80 19.88
N LYS A 38 14.48 3.70 21.19
CA LYS A 38 13.49 2.76 21.79
C LYS A 38 12.02 3.03 21.43
N ARG A 39 11.72 4.23 20.92
CA ARG A 39 10.34 4.61 20.52
C ARG A 39 10.01 4.18 19.09
N ILE A 40 10.99 3.68 18.34
CA ILE A 40 10.82 3.28 16.93
C ILE A 40 11.08 1.79 16.80
N ALA A 41 10.13 1.09 16.19
CA ALA A 41 10.27 -0.31 15.86
C ALA A 41 10.05 -0.52 14.35
N PHE A 42 10.95 -1.27 13.73
CA PHE A 42 10.84 -1.62 12.30
C PHE A 42 10.33 -3.05 12.16
N LYS A 43 9.30 -3.23 11.34
CA LYS A 43 8.83 -4.53 10.88
C LYS A 43 9.03 -4.62 9.38
N ILE A 44 10.09 -5.26 8.94
CA ILE A 44 10.48 -5.39 7.54
C ILE A 44 10.14 -6.81 7.06
N GLU A 45 9.06 -6.93 6.30
CA GLU A 45 8.60 -8.21 5.78
C GLU A 45 9.34 -8.60 4.50
N GLN A 46 9.64 -9.88 4.37
CA GLN A 46 10.19 -10.45 3.13
C GLN A 46 9.09 -10.70 2.07
N SER A 47 7.84 -10.58 2.46
CA SER A 47 6.68 -10.74 1.61
C SER A 47 6.27 -9.41 0.94
N GLU A 48 5.57 -9.50 -0.18
CA GLU A 48 4.88 -8.38 -0.81
C GLU A 48 3.68 -7.88 0.00
N LEU A 49 3.16 -8.71 0.89
CA LEU A 49 2.08 -8.39 1.82
C LEU A 49 2.66 -8.23 3.23
N SER A 50 2.47 -7.07 3.82
CA SER A 50 2.86 -6.80 5.21
C SER A 50 1.63 -6.76 6.10
N TYR A 51 1.75 -7.28 7.33
CA TYR A 51 0.65 -7.34 8.27
C TYR A 51 1.03 -6.68 9.59
N LEU A 52 0.13 -5.87 10.13
CA LEU A 52 0.28 -5.24 11.44
C LEU A 52 -1.04 -5.35 12.21
N THR A 53 -0.99 -5.92 13.39
CA THR A 53 -2.16 -5.99 14.28
C THR A 53 -2.15 -4.82 15.25
N ILE A 54 -3.21 -4.01 15.24
CA ILE A 54 -3.40 -2.86 16.12
C ILE A 54 -4.78 -3.00 16.76
N TYR A 55 -4.86 -2.95 18.09
CA TYR A 55 -6.10 -3.15 18.84
C TYR A 55 -6.87 -4.43 18.45
N GLY A 56 -6.14 -5.53 18.21
CA GLY A 56 -6.75 -6.80 17.79
C GLY A 56 -7.26 -6.83 16.34
N LYS A 57 -7.09 -5.76 15.58
CA LYS A 57 -7.45 -5.68 14.16
C LYS A 57 -6.22 -5.89 13.29
N THR A 58 -6.28 -6.86 12.39
CA THR A 58 -5.21 -7.17 11.47
C THR A 58 -5.31 -6.27 10.23
N ASN A 59 -4.27 -5.48 10.01
CA ASN A 59 -4.14 -4.56 8.89
C ASN A 59 -3.17 -5.15 7.88
N ARG A 60 -3.57 -5.25 6.61
CA ARG A 60 -2.72 -5.66 5.50
C ARG A 60 -2.28 -4.44 4.70
N PHE A 61 -0.99 -4.36 4.45
CA PHE A 61 -0.38 -3.34 3.60
C PHE A 61 0.25 -4.00 2.38
N PHE A 62 0.00 -3.45 1.21
CA PHE A 62 0.60 -3.90 -0.05
C PHE A 62 0.74 -2.72 -1.01
N HIS A 63 1.67 -2.84 -1.98
CA HIS A 63 1.91 -1.74 -2.91
C HIS A 63 0.69 -1.50 -3.82
N GLY A 64 0.13 -2.54 -4.44
CA GLY A 64 -1.05 -2.42 -5.32
C GLY A 64 -0.81 -2.97 -6.73
N HIS A 65 0.44 -3.10 -7.18
CA HIS A 65 0.77 -3.71 -8.49
C HIS A 65 0.34 -5.18 -8.58
N GLN A 66 0.18 -5.84 -7.42
CA GLN A 66 -0.33 -7.22 -7.33
C GLN A 66 -1.79 -7.34 -7.80
N VAL A 67 -2.54 -6.24 -7.76
CA VAL A 67 -3.93 -6.16 -8.22
C VAL A 67 -3.94 -5.68 -9.66
N ARG A 68 -4.01 -6.63 -10.59
CA ARG A 68 -4.06 -6.31 -12.03
C ARG A 68 -5.42 -5.72 -12.37
N PHE A 69 -5.40 -4.51 -12.92
CA PHE A 69 -6.56 -3.77 -13.38
C PHE A 69 -6.28 -3.17 -14.76
N ALA A 70 -7.12 -3.48 -15.73
CA ALA A 70 -6.98 -3.06 -17.13
C ALA A 70 -8.20 -2.26 -17.63
N GLY A 71 -8.85 -1.48 -16.76
CA GLY A 71 -9.94 -0.61 -17.15
C GLY A 71 -11.29 -1.29 -17.43
N GLY A 72 -11.50 -2.53 -16.97
CA GLY A 72 -12.76 -3.26 -17.17
C GLY A 72 -13.94 -2.75 -16.33
N ILE A 73 -15.14 -3.29 -16.61
CA ILE A 73 -16.36 -3.02 -15.85
C ILE A 73 -16.14 -3.33 -14.37
N GLY A 74 -16.62 -2.45 -13.48
CA GLY A 74 -16.43 -2.54 -12.03
C GLY A 74 -15.11 -1.99 -11.53
N GLY A 75 -14.27 -1.43 -12.42
CA GLY A 75 -13.04 -0.75 -12.08
C GLY A 75 -12.09 -1.61 -11.25
N LEU A 76 -11.39 -0.97 -10.33
CA LEU A 76 -10.46 -1.61 -9.40
C LEU A 76 -11.18 -2.55 -8.41
N THR A 77 -12.45 -2.30 -8.09
CA THR A 77 -13.17 -2.97 -7.01
C THR A 77 -13.22 -4.49 -7.18
N ILE A 78 -13.62 -4.98 -8.36
CA ILE A 78 -13.77 -6.43 -8.60
C ILE A 78 -12.40 -7.17 -8.51
N PRO A 79 -11.33 -6.74 -9.22
CA PRO A 79 -10.02 -7.40 -9.08
C PRO A 79 -9.47 -7.33 -7.66
N LEU A 80 -9.71 -6.24 -6.94
CA LEU A 80 -9.28 -6.06 -5.56
C LEU A 80 -9.99 -7.05 -4.63
N TYR A 81 -11.31 -7.19 -4.70
CA TYR A 81 -12.05 -8.18 -3.92
C TYR A 81 -11.54 -9.62 -4.16
N LYS A 82 -11.30 -9.98 -5.42
CA LYS A 82 -10.74 -11.29 -5.76
C LYS A 82 -9.35 -11.51 -5.14
N ALA A 83 -8.51 -10.49 -5.13
CA ALA A 83 -7.18 -10.56 -4.52
C ALA A 83 -7.29 -10.69 -2.99
N ILE A 84 -8.08 -9.84 -2.34
CA ILE A 84 -8.32 -9.87 -0.89
C ILE A 84 -8.86 -11.22 -0.47
N HIS A 85 -9.84 -11.77 -1.18
CA HIS A 85 -10.42 -13.09 -0.89
C HIS A 85 -9.35 -14.20 -0.91
N ARG A 86 -8.50 -14.24 -1.95
CA ARG A 86 -7.40 -15.21 -2.03
C ARG A 86 -6.41 -15.06 -0.90
N TRP A 87 -6.03 -13.83 -0.55
CA TRP A 87 -5.08 -13.59 0.54
C TRP A 87 -5.65 -13.94 1.91
N ASN A 88 -6.96 -13.73 2.11
CA ASN A 88 -7.66 -14.07 3.34
C ASN A 88 -7.75 -15.58 3.59
N ALA A 89 -7.59 -16.41 2.56
CA ALA A 89 -7.47 -17.86 2.73
C ALA A 89 -6.21 -18.26 3.53
N ASN A 90 -5.15 -17.47 3.48
CA ASN A 90 -3.93 -17.71 4.25
C ASN A 90 -3.93 -16.90 5.56
N ILE A 91 -3.99 -15.57 5.46
CA ILE A 91 -4.01 -14.66 6.60
C ILE A 91 -5.16 -13.68 6.41
N LYS A 92 -6.19 -13.81 7.24
CA LYS A 92 -7.33 -12.90 7.22
C LYS A 92 -6.91 -11.52 7.73
N ALA A 93 -7.19 -10.47 6.96
CA ALA A 93 -7.06 -9.10 7.40
C ALA A 93 -8.44 -8.45 7.56
N ASP A 94 -8.59 -7.62 8.61
CA ASP A 94 -9.79 -6.81 8.82
C ASP A 94 -9.80 -5.60 7.89
N TYR A 95 -8.60 -5.04 7.60
CA TYR A 95 -8.46 -3.84 6.77
C TYR A 95 -7.26 -3.96 5.82
N ASN A 96 -7.36 -3.26 4.69
CA ASN A 96 -6.40 -3.32 3.60
C ASN A 96 -5.97 -1.91 3.20
N PHE A 97 -4.66 -1.71 3.04
CA PHE A 97 -4.07 -0.44 2.61
C PHE A 97 -3.19 -0.67 1.39
N MET A 98 -3.41 0.12 0.36
CA MET A 98 -2.68 0.01 -0.89
C MET A 98 -2.26 1.37 -1.43
N CYS A 99 -1.30 1.36 -2.37
CA CYS A 99 -0.80 2.49 -3.14
C CYS A 99 -0.92 2.23 -4.65
N ASP A 100 0.15 2.54 -5.42
CA ASP A 100 0.32 2.21 -6.85
C ASP A 100 -0.63 2.92 -7.82
N LYS A 101 -1.89 3.12 -7.44
CA LYS A 101 -2.91 3.69 -8.33
C LYS A 101 -2.90 5.22 -8.39
N HIS A 102 -2.04 5.86 -7.60
CA HIS A 102 -1.82 7.30 -7.51
C HIS A 102 -3.11 8.11 -7.28
N THR A 103 -4.14 7.45 -6.80
CA THR A 103 -5.47 8.04 -6.61
C THR A 103 -5.98 7.65 -5.23
N TYR A 104 -6.23 8.65 -4.38
CA TYR A 104 -6.91 8.44 -3.12
C TYR A 104 -8.32 7.95 -3.36
N SER A 105 -8.66 6.82 -2.81
CA SER A 105 -10.00 6.25 -2.89
C SER A 105 -10.23 5.21 -1.79
N ASN A 106 -11.50 4.89 -1.57
CA ASN A 106 -11.91 3.77 -0.73
C ASN A 106 -12.65 2.76 -1.61
N PRO A 107 -11.92 1.92 -2.37
CA PRO A 107 -12.54 1.04 -3.37
C PRO A 107 -13.45 -0.03 -2.75
N THR A 108 -13.23 -0.36 -1.46
CA THR A 108 -14.13 -1.19 -0.65
C THR A 108 -14.22 -0.61 0.77
N PRO A 109 -15.25 -0.95 1.58
CA PRO A 109 -15.37 -0.46 2.95
C PRO A 109 -14.15 -0.77 3.83
N ASP A 110 -13.48 -1.89 3.57
CA ASP A 110 -12.32 -2.40 4.28
C ASP A 110 -10.99 -2.14 3.56
N CYS A 111 -10.98 -1.34 2.49
CA CYS A 111 -9.77 -1.00 1.76
C CYS A 111 -9.65 0.50 1.50
N GLN A 112 -8.44 1.02 1.70
CA GLN A 112 -8.05 2.38 1.36
C GLN A 112 -6.87 2.38 0.40
N CYS A 113 -6.99 3.15 -0.68
CA CYS A 113 -5.91 3.44 -1.61
C CYS A 113 -5.33 4.81 -1.31
N ASN A 114 -4.01 4.88 -1.15
CA ASN A 114 -3.31 6.13 -0.91
C ASN A 114 -3.16 6.96 -2.19
N GLY A 115 -3.16 8.27 -2.05
CA GLY A 115 -2.88 9.20 -3.13
C GLY A 115 -1.39 9.36 -3.43
N SER A 116 -1.08 10.26 -4.35
CA SER A 116 0.30 10.57 -4.75
C SER A 116 0.78 11.84 -4.05
N LEU A 117 1.98 11.80 -3.47
CA LEU A 117 2.65 12.99 -2.89
C LEU A 117 2.99 14.04 -3.95
N ILE A 118 3.23 13.62 -5.20
CA ILE A 118 3.56 14.52 -6.31
C ILE A 118 2.32 14.91 -7.13
N GLY A 119 1.14 14.39 -6.77
CA GLY A 119 -0.12 14.69 -7.43
C GLY A 119 -0.17 14.25 -8.89
N TYR A 120 -0.86 15.06 -9.71
CA TYR A 120 -1.05 14.80 -11.13
C TYR A 120 0.19 15.19 -11.94
N ASN A 121 0.83 14.22 -12.57
CA ASN A 121 2.09 14.35 -13.27
C ASN A 121 2.02 13.77 -14.69
N PRO A 122 3.08 13.91 -15.53
CA PRO A 122 3.08 13.38 -16.90
C PRO A 122 2.75 11.90 -17.03
N MET A 123 3.12 11.07 -16.06
CA MET A 123 2.75 9.66 -16.05
C MET A 123 1.23 9.49 -15.85
N ALA A 124 0.64 10.25 -14.92
CA ALA A 124 -0.81 10.23 -14.70
C ALA A 124 -1.59 10.63 -15.96
N VAL A 125 -1.08 11.64 -16.69
CA VAL A 125 -1.62 12.04 -18.01
C VAL A 125 -1.56 10.88 -19.00
N SER A 126 -0.39 10.23 -19.14
CA SER A 126 -0.18 9.16 -20.11
C SER A 126 -1.03 7.91 -19.84
N PHE A 127 -1.36 7.65 -18.59
CA PHE A 127 -2.22 6.53 -18.16
C PHE A 127 -3.71 6.91 -18.03
N GLY A 128 -4.07 8.17 -18.29
CA GLY A 128 -5.45 8.63 -18.19
C GLY A 128 -6.01 8.60 -16.76
N PHE A 129 -5.17 8.84 -15.75
CA PHE A 129 -5.64 8.90 -14.36
C PHE A 129 -6.49 10.17 -14.14
N ALA A 130 -7.44 10.08 -13.21
CA ALA A 130 -8.19 11.25 -12.79
C ALA A 130 -7.26 12.27 -12.08
N TYR A 131 -7.55 13.56 -12.32
CA TYR A 131 -6.80 14.62 -11.65
C TYR A 131 -6.99 14.56 -10.14
N GLN A 132 -5.89 14.55 -9.42
CA GLN A 132 -5.85 14.77 -7.96
C GLN A 132 -4.68 15.67 -7.59
N LYS A 133 -4.92 16.58 -6.63
CA LYS A 133 -3.85 17.35 -5.99
C LYS A 133 -2.90 16.42 -5.22
N PRO A 134 -1.65 16.84 -4.91
CA PRO A 134 -0.79 16.13 -3.98
C PRO A 134 -1.51 15.86 -2.66
N LEU A 135 -1.63 14.59 -2.28
CA LEU A 135 -2.31 14.21 -1.04
C LEU A 135 -1.89 12.83 -0.55
N GLN A 136 -2.10 12.62 0.75
CA GLN A 136 -1.94 11.34 1.42
C GLN A 136 -3.21 10.93 2.14
N SER A 137 -3.37 9.65 2.39
CA SER A 137 -4.48 9.15 3.17
C SER A 137 -4.22 9.29 4.67
N PHE A 138 -5.21 9.76 5.40
CA PHE A 138 -5.29 9.71 6.85
C PHE A 138 -6.35 8.72 7.28
N THR A 139 -6.08 7.99 8.35
CA THR A 139 -7.04 7.04 8.90
C THR A 139 -6.94 7.02 10.42
N LEU A 140 -8.09 7.11 11.09
CA LEU A 140 -8.18 7.00 12.54
C LEU A 140 -8.76 5.63 12.93
N LEU A 141 -7.98 4.89 13.72
CA LEU A 141 -8.38 3.60 14.28
C LEU A 141 -8.75 3.76 15.75
N ASP A 142 -10.01 3.51 16.07
CA ASP A 142 -10.52 3.43 17.43
C ASP A 142 -10.42 1.99 17.95
N SER A 143 -10.02 1.80 19.20
CA SER A 143 -9.82 0.49 19.80
C SER A 143 -11.09 -0.37 19.90
N LYS A 144 -12.26 0.26 19.96
CA LYS A 144 -13.56 -0.40 20.10
C LYS A 144 -14.33 -0.45 18.79
N ARG A 145 -14.29 0.66 18.00
CA ARG A 145 -15.10 0.84 16.78
C ARG A 145 -14.39 0.47 15.49
N GLY A 146 -13.05 0.29 15.53
CA GLY A 146 -12.24 0.10 14.33
C GLY A 146 -11.96 1.42 13.60
N TYR A 147 -11.89 1.41 12.28
CA TYR A 147 -11.64 2.62 11.50
C TYR A 147 -12.86 3.54 11.46
N THR A 148 -12.73 4.70 12.07
CA THR A 148 -13.83 5.66 12.22
C THR A 148 -13.73 6.84 11.24
N ILE A 149 -12.52 7.24 10.87
CA ILE A 149 -12.29 8.33 9.92
C ILE A 149 -11.32 7.84 8.84
N LYS A 150 -11.67 8.12 7.60
CA LYS A 150 -10.80 7.99 6.42
C LYS A 150 -10.89 9.29 5.64
N ALA A 151 -9.78 10.03 5.53
CA ALA A 151 -9.78 11.35 4.92
C ALA A 151 -8.50 11.56 4.09
N PRO A 152 -8.52 12.40 3.04
CA PRO A 152 -7.32 12.89 2.41
C PRO A 152 -6.68 14.01 3.24
N ILE A 153 -5.35 14.02 3.30
CA ILE A 153 -4.55 15.16 3.75
C ILE A 153 -3.86 15.74 2.52
N PHE A 154 -4.13 16.99 2.21
CA PHE A 154 -3.52 17.68 1.09
C PHE A 154 -2.09 18.10 1.47
N CYS A 155 -1.14 17.85 0.55
CA CYS A 155 0.27 18.18 0.68
C CYS A 155 0.54 19.41 -0.19
N GLU A 156 0.18 20.59 0.31
CA GLU A 156 0.41 21.89 -0.36
C GLU A 156 1.68 22.55 0.15
#